data_34736adfade3d5cdabef8148f7651cd7
#
_entry.id   34736adfade3d5cdabef8148f7651cd7
#
_cell.length_a   1.000
_cell.length_b   1.000
_cell.length_c   1.000
_cell.angle_alpha   90.00
_cell.angle_beta   90.00
_cell.angle_gamma   90.00
#
_symmetry.space_group_name_H-M   'P 1'
#
loop_
_entity.id
_entity.type
_entity.pdbx_description
1 polymer ?
#
loop_
_entity_poly.entity_id
_entity_poly.type
_entity_poly.pdbx_seq_one_letter_code
_entity_poly.pdbx_strand_id
1 'polypeptide(L)'
;MFQDFFLNLSFSLNSLPVISIWLFQIIFCYLSILFALKFFGKVGIYVYVSIAIILANIQVLKVVEFPFFPEPMALGTILFISIFLCTDILNEYYDKKTATKCIYMGISAYLFSTILMFLTISFNPIDPSIHENWGWSYEMHQSITTIFLPQFPIIAASICAFFLSQKLDIFIFSYLKNKDSSKLWLRNNVSTDRKSTRLNS
;
A
#
# COMPACT_ATOMS: atom_id res chain seq x y z
N MET A 1 17.01 -8.05 -24.23
CA MET A 1 17.59 -8.99 -23.25
C MET A 1 17.05 -8.78 -21.82
N PHE A 2 17.26 -7.64 -21.14
CA PHE A 2 16.69 -7.43 -19.78
C PHE A 2 15.15 -7.38 -19.78
N GLN A 3 14.56 -6.67 -20.70
CA GLN A 3 13.09 -6.57 -20.82
C GLN A 3 12.46 -7.94 -21.08
N ASP A 4 13.03 -8.72 -21.99
CA ASP A 4 12.57 -10.07 -22.33
C ASP A 4 12.68 -11.03 -21.13
N PHE A 5 13.73 -10.87 -20.31
CA PHE A 5 13.89 -11.65 -19.08
C PHE A 5 12.73 -11.38 -18.10
N PHE A 6 12.42 -10.12 -17.83
CA PHE A 6 11.33 -9.77 -16.92
C PHE A 6 9.94 -10.12 -17.47
N LEU A 7 9.74 -10.01 -18.79
CA LEU A 7 8.52 -10.47 -19.44
C LEU A 7 8.35 -11.99 -19.28
N ASN A 8 9.38 -12.77 -19.58
CA ASN A 8 9.36 -14.23 -19.44
C ASN A 8 9.16 -14.64 -17.97
N LEU A 9 9.78 -13.96 -17.03
CA LEU A 9 9.57 -14.19 -15.60
C LEU A 9 8.13 -13.89 -15.20
N SER A 10 7.55 -12.79 -15.68
CA SER A 10 6.15 -12.43 -15.43
C SER A 10 5.21 -13.50 -16.00
N PHE A 11 5.43 -13.99 -17.22
CA PHE A 11 4.64 -15.06 -17.80
C PHE A 11 4.76 -16.38 -17.02
N SER A 12 5.97 -16.71 -16.55
CA SER A 12 6.18 -17.89 -15.69
C SER A 12 5.45 -17.77 -14.36
N LEU A 13 5.46 -16.58 -13.76
CA LEU A 13 4.70 -16.32 -12.52
C LEU A 13 3.18 -16.37 -12.76
N ASN A 14 2.70 -15.88 -13.89
CA ASN A 14 1.27 -15.93 -14.24
C ASN A 14 0.73 -17.37 -14.43
N SER A 15 1.60 -18.35 -14.70
CA SER A 15 1.21 -19.76 -14.74
C SER A 15 1.03 -20.41 -13.37
N LEU A 16 1.47 -19.75 -12.30
CA LEU A 16 1.30 -20.24 -10.93
C LEU A 16 -0.13 -19.98 -10.43
N PRO A 17 -0.63 -20.82 -9.51
CA PRO A 17 -1.89 -20.53 -8.83
C PRO A 17 -1.86 -19.16 -8.15
N VAL A 18 -2.93 -18.37 -8.30
CA VAL A 18 -3.05 -17.01 -7.72
C VAL A 18 -2.70 -16.98 -6.24
N ILE A 19 -3.10 -18.01 -5.49
CA ILE A 19 -2.80 -18.16 -4.06
C ILE A 19 -1.30 -18.22 -3.79
N SER A 20 -0.52 -18.88 -4.64
CA SER A 20 0.93 -18.99 -4.47
C SER A 20 1.61 -17.63 -4.58
N ILE A 21 1.19 -16.82 -5.56
CA ILE A 21 1.71 -15.45 -5.75
C ILE A 21 1.29 -14.57 -4.57
N TRP A 22 0.05 -14.72 -4.11
CA TRP A 22 -0.50 -13.98 -2.98
C TRP A 22 0.24 -14.30 -1.67
N LEU A 23 0.49 -15.59 -1.37
CA LEU A 23 1.29 -16.02 -0.22
C LEU A 23 2.73 -15.51 -0.30
N PHE A 24 3.34 -15.58 -1.49
CA PHE A 24 4.68 -15.00 -1.71
C PHE A 24 4.70 -13.50 -1.40
N GLN A 25 3.69 -12.75 -1.84
CA GLN A 25 3.59 -11.32 -1.54
C GLN A 25 3.46 -11.05 -0.03
N ILE A 26 2.67 -11.85 0.71
CA ILE A 26 2.57 -11.75 2.18
C ILE A 26 3.93 -11.96 2.82
N ILE A 27 4.62 -13.06 2.47
CA ILE A 27 5.93 -13.39 3.01
C ILE A 27 6.94 -12.29 2.70
N PHE A 28 6.95 -11.80 1.46
CA PHE A 28 7.84 -10.72 1.04
C PHE A 28 7.59 -9.42 1.82
N CYS A 29 6.34 -9.01 2.02
CA CYS A 29 6.01 -7.85 2.84
C CYS A 29 6.49 -8.03 4.28
N TYR A 30 6.25 -9.20 4.87
CA TYR A 30 6.68 -9.49 6.24
C TYR A 30 8.20 -9.45 6.40
N LEU A 31 8.93 -10.10 5.49
CA LEU A 31 10.40 -10.08 5.49
C LEU A 31 10.95 -8.66 5.27
N SER A 32 10.30 -7.87 4.42
CA SER A 32 10.67 -6.46 4.18
C SER A 32 10.50 -5.61 5.43
N ILE A 33 9.43 -5.82 6.21
CA ILE A 33 9.21 -5.15 7.49
C ILE A 33 10.29 -5.54 8.50
N LEU A 34 10.60 -6.85 8.62
CA LEU A 34 11.66 -7.33 9.51
C LEU A 34 13.02 -6.78 9.11
N PHE A 35 13.33 -6.77 7.82
CA PHE A 35 14.56 -6.17 7.30
C PHE A 35 14.64 -4.68 7.65
N ALA A 36 13.60 -3.92 7.34
CA ALA A 36 13.54 -2.49 7.63
C ALA A 36 13.71 -2.20 9.13
N LEU A 37 13.04 -2.98 9.99
CA LEU A 37 13.16 -2.83 11.44
C LEU A 37 14.55 -3.17 11.94
N LYS A 38 15.14 -4.28 11.46
CA LYS A 38 16.45 -4.76 11.91
C LYS A 38 17.59 -3.81 11.52
N PHE A 39 17.60 -3.30 10.28
CA PHE A 39 18.71 -2.49 9.76
C PHE A 39 18.54 -0.99 9.98
N PHE A 40 17.31 -0.49 10.01
CA PHE A 40 17.03 0.95 10.08
C PHE A 40 16.11 1.34 11.25
N GLY A 41 15.68 0.39 12.08
CA GLY A 41 14.80 0.65 13.21
C GLY A 41 13.48 1.33 12.80
N LYS A 42 13.01 2.27 13.62
CA LYS A 42 11.75 3.01 13.34
C LYS A 42 11.78 3.79 12.04
N VAL A 43 12.95 4.26 11.59
CA VAL A 43 13.06 5.00 10.32
C VAL A 43 12.79 4.08 9.13
N GLY A 44 13.29 2.84 9.18
CA GLY A 44 12.99 1.83 8.17
C GLY A 44 11.50 1.55 8.05
N ILE A 45 10.79 1.46 9.18
CA ILE A 45 9.33 1.29 9.18
C ILE A 45 8.63 2.51 8.56
N TYR A 46 9.09 3.75 8.83
CA TYR A 46 8.53 4.95 8.21
C TYR A 46 8.67 4.94 6.68
N VAL A 47 9.85 4.55 6.19
CA VAL A 47 10.11 4.42 4.74
C VAL A 47 9.24 3.33 4.14
N TYR A 48 9.17 2.15 4.78
CA TYR A 48 8.32 1.06 4.33
C TYR A 48 6.85 1.48 4.21
N VAL A 49 6.29 2.10 5.25
CA VAL A 49 4.89 2.56 5.26
C VAL A 49 4.64 3.61 4.18
N SER A 50 5.58 4.53 3.95
CA SER A 50 5.47 5.55 2.91
C SER A 50 5.43 4.94 1.50
N ILE A 51 6.24 3.92 1.25
CA ILE A 51 6.24 3.19 -0.03
C ILE A 51 4.98 2.33 -0.14
N ALA A 52 4.62 1.61 0.93
CA ALA A 52 3.50 0.69 0.94
C ALA A 52 2.16 1.40 0.66
N ILE A 53 1.93 2.60 1.20
CA ILE A 53 0.69 3.34 0.97
C ILE A 53 0.57 3.80 -0.50
N ILE A 54 1.67 4.21 -1.13
CA ILE A 54 1.68 4.60 -2.55
C ILE A 54 1.39 3.38 -3.42
N LEU A 55 2.12 2.28 -3.21
CA LEU A 55 1.96 1.06 -3.99
C LEU A 55 0.61 0.40 -3.77
N ALA A 56 0.05 0.41 -2.55
CA ALA A 56 -1.27 -0.12 -2.27
C ALA A 56 -2.36 0.57 -3.10
N ASN A 57 -2.27 1.90 -3.24
CA ASN A 57 -3.22 2.66 -4.05
C ASN A 57 -3.07 2.41 -5.56
N ILE A 58 -1.89 2.01 -6.03
CA ILE A 58 -1.70 1.56 -7.43
C ILE A 58 -2.21 0.12 -7.59
N GLN A 59 -1.88 -0.77 -6.67
CA GLN A 59 -2.29 -2.18 -6.74
C GLN A 59 -3.80 -2.39 -6.66
N VAL A 60 -4.54 -1.51 -5.99
CA VAL A 60 -6.01 -1.60 -5.89
C VAL A 60 -6.70 -1.53 -7.25
N LEU A 61 -6.06 -0.97 -8.28
CA LEU A 61 -6.56 -0.94 -9.65
C LEU A 61 -6.53 -2.31 -10.33
N LYS A 62 -5.75 -3.26 -9.79
CA LYS A 62 -5.71 -4.64 -10.30
C LYS A 62 -6.61 -5.52 -9.46
N VAL A 63 -7.65 -6.04 -10.09
CA VAL A 63 -8.62 -6.96 -9.49
C VAL A 63 -8.31 -8.38 -9.96
N VAL A 64 -8.42 -9.35 -9.07
CA VAL A 64 -8.08 -10.75 -9.31
C VAL A 64 -9.13 -11.67 -8.67
N GLU A 65 -9.47 -12.76 -9.35
CA GLU A 65 -10.34 -13.79 -8.83
C GLU A 65 -9.57 -14.78 -7.94
N PHE A 66 -10.12 -15.07 -6.77
CA PHE A 66 -9.58 -16.05 -5.86
C PHE A 66 -10.56 -17.20 -5.70
N PRO A 67 -10.09 -18.48 -5.69
CA PRO A 67 -10.99 -19.65 -5.66
C PRO A 67 -11.90 -19.73 -4.43
N PHE A 68 -11.56 -19.02 -3.35
CA PHE A 68 -12.29 -19.08 -2.07
C PHE A 68 -13.22 -17.89 -1.86
N PHE A 69 -13.19 -16.89 -2.70
CA PHE A 69 -14.03 -15.72 -2.58
C PHE A 69 -15.04 -15.68 -3.72
N PRO A 70 -16.32 -15.40 -3.43
CA PRO A 70 -17.37 -15.36 -4.45
C PRO A 70 -17.20 -14.18 -5.42
N GLU A 71 -16.47 -13.14 -5.03
CA GLU A 71 -16.24 -11.93 -5.83
C GLU A 71 -14.76 -11.64 -6.02
N PRO A 72 -14.39 -11.00 -7.15
CA PRO A 72 -13.02 -10.59 -7.40
C PRO A 72 -12.52 -9.59 -6.36
N MET A 73 -11.25 -9.69 -5.98
CA MET A 73 -10.62 -8.85 -4.95
C MET A 73 -9.53 -7.95 -5.53
N ALA A 74 -9.47 -6.72 -5.06
CA ALA A 74 -8.38 -5.81 -5.37
C ALA A 74 -7.09 -6.17 -4.61
N LEU A 75 -5.94 -6.12 -5.30
CA LEU A 75 -4.67 -6.62 -4.74
C LEU A 75 -4.05 -5.76 -3.63
N GLY A 76 -4.33 -4.48 -3.52
CA GLY A 76 -3.72 -3.57 -2.54
C GLY A 76 -3.93 -3.95 -1.07
N THR A 77 -4.81 -4.90 -0.78
CA THR A 77 -5.22 -5.32 0.58
C THR A 77 -4.03 -5.78 1.43
N ILE A 78 -3.08 -6.56 0.86
CA ILE A 78 -1.91 -7.06 1.62
C ILE A 78 -1.05 -5.90 2.12
N LEU A 79 -0.78 -4.91 1.26
CA LEU A 79 0.01 -3.75 1.64
C LEU A 79 -0.71 -2.92 2.71
N PHE A 80 -2.02 -2.72 2.60
CA PHE A 80 -2.78 -2.03 3.64
C PHE A 80 -2.71 -2.77 4.99
N ILE A 81 -2.87 -4.10 5.00
CA ILE A 81 -2.72 -4.92 6.22
C ILE A 81 -1.31 -4.78 6.79
N SER A 82 -0.27 -4.78 5.96
CA SER A 82 1.11 -4.64 6.39
C SER A 82 1.39 -3.28 7.05
N ILE A 83 0.70 -2.20 6.64
CA ILE A 83 0.79 -0.88 7.27
C ILE A 83 0.23 -0.93 8.70
N PHE A 84 -0.88 -1.63 8.94
CA PHE A 84 -1.42 -1.81 10.28
C PHE A 84 -0.44 -2.57 11.17
N LEU A 85 0.17 -3.65 10.67
CA LEU A 85 1.21 -4.37 11.39
C LEU A 85 2.39 -3.44 11.75
N CYS A 86 2.82 -2.58 10.84
CA CYS A 86 3.89 -1.61 11.11
C CYS A 86 3.51 -0.64 12.24
N THR A 87 2.29 -0.13 12.25
CA THR A 87 1.83 0.78 13.32
C THR A 87 1.67 0.07 14.65
N ASP A 88 1.26 -1.20 14.66
CA ASP A 88 1.20 -2.02 15.88
C ASP A 88 2.61 -2.28 16.45
N ILE A 89 3.59 -2.62 15.60
CA ILE A 89 5.00 -2.77 16.00
C ILE A 89 5.53 -1.47 16.58
N LEU A 90 5.30 -0.33 15.92
CA LEU A 90 5.77 0.96 16.44
C LEU A 90 5.11 1.33 17.78
N ASN A 91 3.83 1.02 17.94
CA ASN A 91 3.09 1.30 19.17
C ASN A 91 3.54 0.38 20.33
N GLU A 92 3.90 -0.87 20.03
CA GLU A 92 4.35 -1.83 21.03
C GLU A 92 5.78 -1.56 21.49
N TYR A 93 6.71 -1.39 20.55
CA TYR A 93 8.15 -1.30 20.86
C TYR A 93 8.66 0.13 21.12
N TYR A 94 7.92 1.13 20.66
CA TYR A 94 8.30 2.53 20.86
C TYR A 94 7.20 3.25 21.68
N ASP A 95 6.31 3.96 21.01
CA ASP A 95 5.20 4.66 21.64
C ASP A 95 4.11 5.06 20.64
N LYS A 96 2.93 5.47 21.17
CA LYS A 96 1.79 5.96 20.39
C LYS A 96 2.15 7.17 19.51
N LYS A 97 3.05 8.07 19.98
CA LYS A 97 3.44 9.26 19.19
C LYS A 97 4.25 8.84 17.97
N THR A 98 5.15 7.86 18.12
CA THR A 98 5.95 7.30 17.02
C THR A 98 5.07 6.63 15.98
N ALA A 99 4.11 5.79 16.40
CA ALA A 99 3.14 5.18 15.46
C ALA A 99 2.29 6.24 14.74
N THR A 100 1.78 7.24 15.46
CA THR A 100 1.03 8.35 14.87
C THR A 100 1.88 9.15 13.87
N LYS A 101 3.14 9.43 14.18
CA LYS A 101 4.06 10.14 13.27
C LYS A 101 4.28 9.35 11.98
N CYS A 102 4.39 8.02 12.08
CA CYS A 102 4.51 7.15 10.90
C CYS A 102 3.34 7.34 9.94
N ILE A 103 2.10 7.38 10.45
CA ILE A 103 0.91 7.60 9.62
C ILE A 103 0.93 8.98 8.94
N TYR A 104 1.29 10.04 9.66
CA TYR A 104 1.42 11.36 9.04
C TYR A 104 2.47 11.38 7.93
N MET A 105 3.62 10.71 8.13
CA MET A 105 4.65 10.63 7.09
C MET A 105 4.17 9.84 5.87
N GLY A 106 3.48 8.70 6.08
CA GLY A 106 2.91 7.92 4.99
C GLY A 106 1.89 8.71 4.16
N ILE A 107 0.96 9.40 4.84
CA ILE A 107 -0.05 10.24 4.17
C ILE A 107 0.63 11.40 3.42
N SER A 108 1.63 12.06 4.02
CA SER A 108 2.38 13.14 3.35
C SER A 108 3.09 12.63 2.11
N ALA A 109 3.75 11.46 2.17
CA ALA A 109 4.40 10.84 1.02
C ALA A 109 3.41 10.53 -0.10
N TYR A 110 2.21 10.02 0.25
CA TYR A 110 1.16 9.76 -0.72
C TYR A 110 0.63 11.04 -1.38
N LEU A 111 0.39 12.10 -0.60
CA LEU A 111 -0.03 13.40 -1.12
C LEU A 111 1.03 14.01 -2.06
N PHE A 112 2.30 13.98 -1.66
CA PHE A 112 3.38 14.49 -2.51
C PHE A 112 3.48 13.71 -3.82
N SER A 113 3.45 12.38 -3.76
CA SER A 113 3.50 11.57 -4.97
C SER A 113 2.31 11.85 -5.89
N THR A 114 1.12 12.03 -5.33
CA THR A 114 -0.10 12.35 -6.09
C THR A 114 0.00 13.70 -6.78
N ILE A 115 0.44 14.75 -6.07
CA ILE A 115 0.60 16.10 -6.64
C ILE A 115 1.65 16.08 -7.73
N LEU A 116 2.79 15.40 -7.52
CA LEU A 116 3.85 15.29 -8.54
C LEU A 116 3.37 14.55 -9.78
N MET A 117 2.59 13.46 -9.61
CA MET A 117 2.02 12.74 -10.75
C MET A 117 0.98 13.57 -11.50
N PHE A 118 0.16 14.36 -10.78
CA PHE A 118 -0.75 15.31 -11.41
C PHE A 118 0.01 16.34 -12.28
N LEU A 119 1.07 16.93 -11.75
CA LEU A 119 1.91 17.85 -12.49
C LEU A 119 2.55 17.16 -13.71
N THR A 120 3.01 15.91 -13.56
CA THR A 120 3.60 15.13 -14.66
C THR A 120 2.59 14.93 -15.80
N ILE A 121 1.34 14.59 -15.48
CA ILE A 121 0.26 14.39 -16.47
C ILE A 121 -0.11 15.73 -17.15
N SER A 122 0.06 16.86 -16.46
CA SER A 122 -0.25 18.19 -16.99
C SER A 122 0.72 18.68 -18.07
N PHE A 123 1.90 18.05 -18.22
CA PHE A 123 2.78 18.31 -19.34
C PHE A 123 2.22 17.66 -20.62
N ASN A 124 2.17 18.43 -21.72
CA ASN A 124 1.74 17.90 -23.00
C ASN A 124 2.72 16.82 -23.49
N PRO A 125 2.22 15.66 -23.95
CA PRO A 125 3.08 14.64 -24.53
C PRO A 125 3.67 15.11 -25.87
N ILE A 126 4.78 14.48 -26.28
CA ILE A 126 5.38 14.72 -27.60
C ILE A 126 4.40 14.18 -28.66
N ASP A 127 4.16 14.96 -29.71
CA ASP A 127 3.33 14.55 -30.85
C ASP A 127 4.08 13.49 -31.70
N PRO A 128 3.58 12.27 -31.80
CA PRO A 128 4.22 11.20 -32.56
C PRO A 128 4.25 11.49 -34.09
N SER A 129 3.37 12.35 -34.60
CA SER A 129 3.34 12.72 -36.02
C SER A 129 4.51 13.62 -36.41
N ILE A 130 5.07 14.37 -35.44
CA ILE A 130 6.22 15.26 -35.64
C ILE A 130 7.54 14.56 -35.30
N HIS A 131 7.50 13.63 -34.34
CA HIS A 131 8.67 12.94 -33.78
C HIS A 131 8.48 11.42 -33.75
N GLU A 132 8.59 10.75 -34.88
CA GLU A 132 8.33 9.30 -35.05
C GLU A 132 9.12 8.42 -34.05
N ASN A 133 10.35 8.80 -33.71
CA ASN A 133 11.20 8.03 -32.76
C ASN A 133 10.71 8.09 -31.29
N TRP A 134 9.74 8.96 -30.97
CA TRP A 134 9.24 9.18 -29.61
C TRP A 134 7.80 8.69 -29.39
N GLY A 135 7.27 7.87 -30.30
CA GLY A 135 5.92 7.30 -30.18
C GLY A 135 5.69 6.55 -28.86
N TRP A 136 6.71 5.86 -28.36
CA TRP A 136 6.68 5.19 -27.04
C TRP A 136 6.39 6.15 -25.87
N SER A 137 6.85 7.39 -25.95
CA SER A 137 6.61 8.39 -24.91
C SER A 137 5.15 8.82 -24.82
N TYR A 138 4.46 8.89 -25.96
CA TYR A 138 3.03 9.15 -26.02
C TYR A 138 2.21 8.01 -25.41
N GLU A 139 2.55 6.75 -25.71
CA GLU A 139 1.92 5.57 -25.11
C GLU A 139 2.14 5.53 -23.59
N MET A 140 3.34 5.88 -23.11
CA MET A 140 3.64 5.99 -21.68
C MET A 140 2.80 7.09 -21.01
N HIS A 141 2.64 8.24 -21.65
CA HIS A 141 1.79 9.31 -21.13
C HIS A 141 0.34 8.83 -20.97
N GLN A 142 -0.22 8.12 -21.95
CA GLN A 142 -1.57 7.56 -21.86
C GLN A 142 -1.67 6.53 -20.71
N SER A 143 -0.67 5.67 -20.56
CA SER A 143 -0.63 4.66 -19.51
C SER A 143 -0.59 5.31 -18.11
N ILE A 144 0.26 6.30 -17.92
CA ILE A 144 0.35 7.06 -16.66
C ILE A 144 -0.98 7.78 -16.37
N THR A 145 -1.56 8.41 -17.37
CA THR A 145 -2.85 9.10 -17.26
C THR A 145 -3.96 8.13 -16.84
N THR A 146 -4.02 6.97 -17.46
CA THR A 146 -5.02 5.93 -17.15
C THR A 146 -4.89 5.43 -15.72
N ILE A 147 -3.67 5.30 -15.19
CA ILE A 147 -3.42 4.84 -13.81
C ILE A 147 -3.76 5.92 -12.78
N PHE A 148 -3.34 7.16 -13.01
CA PHE A 148 -3.38 8.18 -11.95
C PHE A 148 -4.61 9.09 -12.01
N LEU A 149 -5.15 9.38 -13.20
CA LEU A 149 -6.28 10.31 -13.34
C LEU A 149 -7.53 9.87 -12.55
N PRO A 150 -7.96 8.60 -12.56
CA PRO A 150 -9.14 8.16 -11.82
C PRO A 150 -8.97 8.24 -10.29
N GLN A 151 -7.74 8.29 -9.80
CA GLN A 151 -7.47 8.33 -8.37
C GLN A 151 -7.75 9.71 -7.75
N PHE A 152 -7.61 10.80 -8.52
CA PHE A 152 -7.73 12.16 -7.96
C PHE A 152 -9.06 12.46 -7.28
N PRO A 153 -10.23 12.16 -7.85
CA PRO A 153 -11.50 12.41 -7.17
C PRO A 153 -11.72 11.55 -5.91
N ILE A 154 -11.08 10.37 -5.86
CA ILE A 154 -11.24 9.42 -4.75
C ILE A 154 -10.24 9.70 -3.61
N ILE A 155 -9.13 10.39 -3.88
CA ILE A 155 -8.02 10.59 -2.94
C ILE A 155 -8.47 11.22 -1.63
N ALA A 156 -9.25 12.28 -1.66
CA ALA A 156 -9.67 12.99 -0.45
C ALA A 156 -10.45 12.06 0.50
N ALA A 157 -11.43 11.33 -0.03
CA ALA A 157 -12.22 10.38 0.74
C ALA A 157 -11.35 9.21 1.26
N SER A 158 -10.48 8.66 0.40
CA SER A 158 -9.57 7.56 0.76
C SER A 158 -8.58 7.96 1.84
N ILE A 159 -7.98 9.14 1.75
CA ILE A 159 -7.04 9.65 2.78
C ILE A 159 -7.77 9.88 4.10
N CYS A 160 -8.95 10.50 4.10
CA CYS A 160 -9.74 10.69 5.30
C CYS A 160 -10.11 9.35 5.95
N ALA A 161 -10.62 8.39 5.18
CA ALA A 161 -10.99 7.07 5.67
C ALA A 161 -9.78 6.32 6.24
N PHE A 162 -8.65 6.31 5.50
CA PHE A 162 -7.41 5.70 5.95
C PHE A 162 -6.89 6.35 7.24
N PHE A 163 -6.82 7.67 7.29
CA PHE A 163 -6.36 8.42 8.46
C PHE A 163 -7.20 8.12 9.69
N LEU A 164 -8.52 8.18 9.57
CA LEU A 164 -9.44 7.87 10.67
C LEU A 164 -9.29 6.42 11.14
N SER A 165 -9.19 5.47 10.21
CA SER A 165 -8.97 4.07 10.51
C SER A 165 -7.67 3.84 11.27
N GLN A 166 -6.56 4.41 10.81
CA GLN A 166 -5.25 4.29 11.46
C GLN A 166 -5.20 4.95 12.84
N LYS A 167 -5.81 6.13 12.99
CA LYS A 167 -5.89 6.80 14.29
C LYS A 167 -6.70 6.00 15.29
N LEU A 168 -7.81 5.43 14.84
CA LEU A 168 -8.66 4.58 15.70
C LEU A 168 -7.90 3.32 16.13
N ASP A 169 -7.15 2.71 15.21
CA ASP A 169 -6.34 1.54 15.49
C ASP A 169 -5.28 1.81 16.56
N ILE A 170 -4.47 2.83 16.35
CA ILE A 170 -3.44 3.24 17.31
C ILE A 170 -4.07 3.59 18.67
N PHE A 171 -5.24 4.24 18.68
CA PHE A 171 -5.94 4.56 19.91
C PHE A 171 -6.39 3.30 20.66
N ILE A 172 -7.06 2.38 19.98
CA ILE A 172 -7.56 1.12 20.56
C ILE A 172 -6.39 0.27 21.05
N PHE A 173 -5.36 0.11 20.23
CA PHE A 173 -4.17 -0.64 20.62
C PHE A 173 -3.51 -0.06 21.88
N SER A 174 -3.30 1.26 21.93
CA SER A 174 -2.72 1.92 23.10
C SER A 174 -3.59 1.81 24.35
N TYR A 175 -4.92 1.91 24.18
CA TYR A 175 -5.86 1.73 25.29
C TYR A 175 -5.78 0.32 25.89
N LEU A 176 -5.79 -0.70 25.02
CA LEU A 176 -5.70 -2.09 25.44
C LEU A 176 -4.32 -2.43 26.05
N LYS A 177 -3.25 -1.86 25.52
CA LYS A 177 -1.90 -2.00 26.05
C LYS A 177 -1.80 -1.49 27.50
N ASN A 178 -2.41 -0.36 27.79
CA ASN A 178 -2.44 0.21 29.13
C ASN A 178 -3.30 -0.58 30.12
N LYS A 179 -4.32 -1.30 29.62
CA LYS A 179 -5.25 -2.05 30.45
C LYS A 179 -4.71 -3.44 30.82
N ASP A 180 -4.06 -4.13 29.88
CA ASP A 180 -3.48 -5.47 30.09
C ASP A 180 -2.28 -5.65 29.14
N SER A 181 -1.09 -5.52 29.71
CA SER A 181 0.18 -5.63 28.97
C SER A 181 0.51 -7.07 28.56
N SER A 182 -0.12 -8.08 29.18
CA SER A 182 0.23 -9.50 28.98
C SER A 182 -0.37 -10.13 27.73
N LYS A 183 -1.42 -9.54 27.12
CA LYS A 183 -2.21 -10.15 26.03
C LYS A 183 -2.03 -9.45 24.68
N LEU A 184 -0.84 -9.57 24.11
CA LEU A 184 -0.51 -8.97 22.80
C LEU A 184 -1.47 -9.41 21.69
N TRP A 185 -1.80 -10.71 21.63
CA TRP A 185 -2.70 -11.25 20.61
C TRP A 185 -4.12 -10.67 20.66
N LEU A 186 -4.62 -10.37 21.88
CA LEU A 186 -5.94 -9.77 22.06
C LEU A 186 -5.96 -8.34 21.55
N ARG A 187 -4.88 -7.59 21.76
CA ARG A 187 -4.75 -6.19 21.29
C ARG A 187 -4.79 -6.12 19.77
N ASN A 188 -4.03 -7.00 19.10
CA ASN A 188 -4.02 -7.08 17.64
C ASN A 188 -5.38 -7.48 17.08
N ASN A 189 -6.01 -8.52 17.62
CA ASN A 189 -7.29 -9.02 17.09
C ASN A 189 -8.44 -8.03 17.33
N VAL A 190 -8.56 -7.42 18.50
CA VAL A 190 -9.65 -6.47 18.81
C VAL A 190 -9.49 -5.17 18.01
N SER A 191 -8.26 -4.69 17.81
CA SER A 191 -8.02 -3.52 16.97
C SER A 191 -8.35 -3.79 15.50
N THR A 192 -8.10 -5.01 15.02
CA THR A 192 -8.34 -5.43 13.62
C THR A 192 -9.81 -5.78 13.37
N ASP A 193 -10.50 -6.45 14.29
CA ASP A 193 -11.87 -6.93 14.11
C ASP A 193 -12.90 -5.78 13.96
N ARG A 194 -12.73 -4.70 14.70
CA ARG A 194 -13.57 -3.50 14.54
C ARG A 194 -13.41 -2.78 13.19
N LYS A 195 -12.34 -3.08 12.43
CA LYS A 195 -12.11 -2.51 11.10
C LYS A 195 -12.88 -3.26 10.02
N SER A 196 -12.91 -4.59 10.09
CA SER A 196 -13.61 -5.43 9.11
C SER A 196 -15.11 -5.16 9.08
N THR A 197 -15.70 -4.86 10.25
CA THR A 197 -17.14 -4.57 10.38
C THR A 197 -17.57 -3.22 9.79
N ARG A 198 -16.63 -2.25 9.64
CA ARG A 198 -16.95 -0.92 9.07
C ARG A 198 -16.65 -0.79 7.59
N LEU A 199 -15.84 -1.68 7.01
CA LEU A 199 -15.55 -1.69 5.57
C LEU A 199 -16.63 -2.41 4.76
N ASN A 200 -17.51 -3.19 5.43
CA ASN A 200 -18.59 -3.96 4.81
C ASN A 200 -19.99 -3.34 5.06
N SER A 201 -20.08 -2.13 5.57
CA SER A 201 -21.31 -1.35 5.75
C SER A 201 -21.21 -0.03 4.97
#